data_10dc0baec25e836d9140d9e46970ddb3
#
_entry.id   10dc0baec25e836d9140d9e46970ddb3
#
_cell.length_a   1.000
_cell.length_b   1.000
_cell.length_c   1.000
_cell.angle_alpha   90.00
_cell.angle_beta   90.00
_cell.angle_gamma   90.00
#
_symmetry.space_group_name_H-M   'P 1'
#
loop_
_entity.id
_entity.type
_entity.pdbx_description
1 polymer ?
#
loop_
_entity_poly.entity_id
_entity_poly.type
_entity_poly.pdbx_seq_one_letter_code
_entity_poly.pdbx_strand_id
1 'polypeptide(L)'
;MGSGDIMTEQEFRKKLAENLVKYRKLNGLTQQELADCISYSDKSVSKWERGDGVPDVFVLLNIAQVYGVGVSELIGESGESKETAALIKAQEKNEKAKDKAKKKAMERAHKQKKRERKKK
;
A
#
# COMPACT_ATOMS: atom_id res chain seq x y z
N MET A 1 -2.21 -7.63 29.36
CA MET A 1 -2.06 -7.88 28.90
C MET A 1 -2.05 -8.21 28.14
N GLY A 2 -2.03 -7.98 28.34
CA GLY A 2 -2.23 -8.08 27.11
C GLY A 2 -1.65 -9.15 26.67
N SER A 3 -1.58 -9.66 27.32
CA SER A 3 -1.17 -10.79 27.01
C SER A 3 -1.61 -11.24 25.74
N GLY A 4 -2.33 -11.63 25.37
CA GLY A 4 -2.66 -12.09 24.12
C GLY A 4 -2.23 -11.25 22.97
N ASP A 5 -1.26 -10.50 23.21
CA ASP A 5 -0.93 -9.42 22.29
C ASP A 5 -0.15 -9.84 21.08
N ILE A 6 0.24 -11.09 21.00
CA ILE A 6 0.91 -11.57 19.79
C ILE A 6 -0.16 -11.85 18.75
N MET A 7 -0.05 -11.13 17.64
CA MET A 7 -0.97 -11.29 16.52
C MET A 7 -0.76 -12.65 15.85
N THR A 8 -1.85 -13.34 15.52
CA THR A 8 -1.74 -14.57 14.75
C THR A 8 -1.43 -14.25 13.29
N GLU A 9 -0.92 -15.24 12.57
CA GLU A 9 -0.64 -15.06 11.16
C GLU A 9 -1.90 -14.68 10.38
N GLN A 10 -3.04 -15.28 10.72
CA GLN A 10 -4.30 -14.98 10.05
C GLN A 10 -4.73 -13.54 10.31
N GLU A 11 -4.60 -13.07 11.53
CA GLU A 11 -4.92 -11.70 11.86
C GLU A 11 -4.03 -10.73 11.10
N PHE A 12 -2.74 -11.05 11.02
CA PHE A 12 -1.78 -10.24 10.28
C PHE A 12 -2.15 -10.15 8.80
N ARG A 13 -2.44 -11.31 8.19
CA ARG A 13 -2.80 -11.35 6.77
C ARG A 13 -4.06 -10.56 6.48
N LYS A 14 -5.04 -10.67 7.35
CA LYS A 14 -6.31 -9.95 7.20
C LYS A 14 -6.11 -8.44 7.26
N LYS A 15 -5.39 -7.97 8.27
CA LYS A 15 -5.13 -6.53 8.41
C LYS A 15 -4.30 -6.00 7.27
N LEU A 16 -3.27 -6.72 6.88
CA LEU A 16 -2.43 -6.32 5.76
C LEU A 16 -3.26 -6.25 4.48
N ALA A 17 -4.08 -7.27 4.22
CA ALA A 17 -4.92 -7.31 3.03
C ALA A 17 -5.85 -6.10 2.97
N GLU A 18 -6.52 -5.79 4.08
CA GLU A 18 -7.42 -4.65 4.14
C GLU A 18 -6.69 -3.33 3.89
N ASN A 19 -5.51 -3.18 4.47
CA ASN A 19 -4.73 -1.97 4.31
C ASN A 19 -4.16 -1.83 2.90
N LEU A 20 -3.73 -2.94 2.30
CA LEU A 20 -3.25 -2.91 0.92
C LEU A 20 -4.33 -2.38 -0.02
N VAL A 21 -5.55 -2.86 0.14
CA VAL A 21 -6.69 -2.41 -0.67
C VAL A 21 -6.97 -0.94 -0.40
N LYS A 22 -7.05 -0.57 0.88
CA LYS A 22 -7.39 0.78 1.30
C LYS A 22 -6.43 1.81 0.71
N TYR A 23 -5.13 1.61 0.92
CA TYR A 23 -4.14 2.57 0.44
C TYR A 23 -3.99 2.54 -1.07
N ARG A 24 -4.23 1.39 -1.71
CA ARG A 24 -4.25 1.34 -3.16
C ARG A 24 -5.35 2.23 -3.73
N LYS A 25 -6.55 2.09 -3.18
CA LYS A 25 -7.69 2.90 -3.62
C LYS A 25 -7.50 4.37 -3.31
N LEU A 26 -6.90 4.68 -2.15
CA LEU A 26 -6.59 6.07 -1.80
C LEU A 26 -5.63 6.71 -2.80
N ASN A 27 -4.75 5.89 -3.39
CA ASN A 27 -3.82 6.38 -4.40
C ASN A 27 -4.37 6.26 -5.82
N GLY A 28 -5.62 5.85 -5.96
CA GLY A 28 -6.28 5.78 -7.27
C GLY A 28 -5.70 4.72 -8.21
N LEU A 29 -5.05 3.71 -7.66
CA LEU A 29 -4.38 2.69 -8.46
C LEU A 29 -5.24 1.44 -8.60
N THR A 30 -5.19 0.81 -9.78
CA THR A 30 -5.72 -0.53 -9.96
C THR A 30 -4.69 -1.54 -9.48
N GLN A 31 -5.10 -2.80 -9.33
CA GLN A 31 -4.17 -3.86 -8.96
C GLN A 31 -3.04 -3.99 -10.00
N GLN A 32 -3.40 -3.87 -11.27
CA GLN A 32 -2.41 -3.97 -12.35
C GLN A 32 -1.41 -2.82 -12.28
N GLU A 33 -1.90 -1.62 -12.02
CA GLU A 33 -1.02 -0.44 -11.93
C GLU A 33 -0.05 -0.57 -10.76
N LEU A 34 -0.52 -1.03 -9.61
CA LEU A 34 0.39 -1.28 -8.49
C LEU A 34 1.41 -2.36 -8.85
N ALA A 35 0.95 -3.45 -9.45
CA ALA A 35 1.84 -4.54 -9.85
C ALA A 35 2.94 -4.03 -10.77
N ASP A 36 2.59 -3.19 -11.74
CA ASP A 36 3.57 -2.60 -12.65
C ASP A 36 4.59 -1.75 -11.89
N CYS A 37 4.13 -1.00 -10.88
CA CYS A 37 5.02 -0.15 -10.09
C CYS A 37 6.08 -0.95 -9.32
N ILE A 38 5.73 -2.14 -8.86
CA ILE A 38 6.63 -2.95 -8.05
C ILE A 38 7.23 -4.14 -8.80
N SER A 39 6.99 -4.20 -10.11
CA SER A 39 7.50 -5.26 -10.99
C SER A 39 7.00 -6.65 -10.62
N TYR A 40 5.72 -6.74 -10.32
CA TYR A 40 5.03 -8.00 -10.03
C TYR A 40 3.81 -8.14 -10.93
N SER A 41 3.08 -9.23 -10.78
CA SER A 41 1.87 -9.46 -11.55
C SER A 41 0.64 -9.03 -10.77
N ASP A 42 -0.43 -8.72 -11.48
CA ASP A 42 -1.70 -8.39 -10.83
C ASP A 42 -2.25 -9.57 -10.04
N LYS A 43 -1.90 -10.80 -10.44
CA LYS A 43 -2.29 -12.00 -9.70
C LYS A 43 -1.66 -12.04 -8.32
N SER A 44 -0.40 -11.63 -8.22
CA SER A 44 0.27 -11.56 -6.93
C SER A 44 -0.41 -10.54 -6.03
N VAL A 45 -0.67 -9.35 -6.56
CA VAL A 45 -1.35 -8.29 -5.80
C VAL A 45 -2.72 -8.77 -5.34
N SER A 46 -3.48 -9.40 -6.23
CA SER A 46 -4.80 -9.93 -5.90
C SER A 46 -4.73 -10.95 -4.77
N LYS A 47 -3.73 -11.83 -4.81
CA LYS A 47 -3.53 -12.84 -3.77
C LYS A 47 -3.30 -12.19 -2.42
N TRP A 48 -2.42 -11.18 -2.38
CA TRP A 48 -2.13 -10.48 -1.12
C TRP A 48 -3.36 -9.73 -0.60
N GLU A 49 -4.16 -9.16 -1.49
CA GLU A 49 -5.36 -8.41 -1.10
C GLU A 49 -6.50 -9.31 -0.64
N ARG A 50 -6.45 -10.60 -0.97
CA ARG A 50 -7.40 -11.57 -0.44
C ARG A 50 -6.94 -12.22 0.87
N GLY A 51 -5.71 -11.93 1.29
CA GLY A 51 -5.15 -12.57 2.47
C GLY A 51 -4.65 -13.98 2.23
N ASP A 52 -4.49 -14.37 0.96
CA ASP A 52 -4.01 -15.71 0.60
C ASP A 52 -2.49 -15.84 0.60
N GLY A 53 -1.79 -14.77 0.83
CA GLY A 53 -0.34 -14.73 0.93
C GLY A 53 0.08 -13.34 1.33
N VAL A 54 1.38 -13.17 1.55
CA VAL A 54 1.92 -11.86 1.92
C VAL A 54 3.14 -11.56 1.04
N PRO A 55 3.37 -10.28 0.71
CA PRO A 55 4.59 -9.90 0.02
C PRO A 55 5.77 -10.05 0.99
N ASP A 56 6.96 -10.29 0.45
CA ASP A 56 8.14 -10.32 1.31
C ASP A 56 8.47 -8.90 1.79
N VAL A 57 9.41 -8.81 2.72
CA VAL A 57 9.74 -7.53 3.36
C VAL A 57 10.17 -6.47 2.35
N PHE A 58 10.99 -6.85 1.38
CA PHE A 58 11.47 -5.91 0.37
C PHE A 58 10.31 -5.36 -0.47
N VAL A 59 9.44 -6.24 -0.93
CA VAL A 59 8.27 -5.84 -1.73
C VAL A 59 7.34 -4.97 -0.89
N LEU A 60 7.16 -5.32 0.37
CA LEU A 60 6.32 -4.54 1.28
C LEU A 60 6.84 -3.11 1.44
N LEU A 61 8.16 -2.96 1.56
CA LEU A 61 8.79 -1.64 1.60
C LEU A 61 8.51 -0.85 0.33
N ASN A 62 8.58 -1.51 -0.82
CA ASN A 62 8.31 -0.87 -2.10
C ASN A 62 6.85 -0.43 -2.21
N ILE A 63 5.93 -1.27 -1.77
CA ILE A 63 4.51 -0.93 -1.75
C ILE A 63 4.27 0.29 -0.86
N ALA A 64 4.87 0.30 0.33
CA ALA A 64 4.74 1.42 1.25
C ALA A 64 5.23 2.72 0.60
N GLN A 65 6.34 2.65 -0.12
CA GLN A 65 6.86 3.82 -0.83
C GLN A 65 5.90 4.32 -1.91
N VAL A 66 5.37 3.41 -2.71
CA VAL A 66 4.41 3.78 -3.76
C VAL A 66 3.17 4.44 -3.13
N TYR A 67 2.69 3.86 -2.04
CA TYR A 67 1.51 4.39 -1.35
C TYR A 67 1.79 5.66 -0.55
N GLY A 68 3.06 5.99 -0.33
CA GLY A 68 3.43 7.16 0.45
C GLY A 68 3.15 7.02 1.93
N VAL A 69 3.27 5.82 2.47
CA VAL A 69 3.02 5.52 3.88
C VAL A 69 4.19 4.72 4.45
N GLY A 70 4.21 4.57 5.77
CA GLY A 70 5.18 3.70 6.41
C GLY A 70 4.70 2.26 6.43
N VAL A 71 5.63 1.33 6.58
CA VAL A 71 5.29 -0.09 6.69
C VAL A 71 4.36 -0.32 7.88
N SER A 72 4.57 0.38 8.99
CA SER A 72 3.72 0.22 10.17
C SER A 72 2.26 0.56 9.87
N GLU A 73 2.02 1.51 8.98
CA GLU A 73 0.65 1.83 8.57
C GLU A 73 0.04 0.70 7.77
N LEU A 74 0.83 0.03 6.94
CA LEU A 74 0.34 -1.10 6.15
C LEU A 74 0.00 -2.29 7.02
N ILE A 75 0.77 -2.54 8.05
CA ILE A 75 0.50 -3.68 8.93
C ILE A 75 -0.48 -3.36 10.05
N GLY A 76 -1.01 -2.14 10.08
CA GLY A 76 -2.13 -1.82 10.93
C GLY A 76 -1.81 -1.52 12.39
N GLU A 77 -0.55 -1.26 12.70
CA GLU A 77 -0.17 -1.01 14.09
C GLU A 77 -0.49 0.38 14.59
N SER A 78 -0.47 1.35 13.69
CA SER A 78 -0.81 2.71 14.06
C SER A 78 -2.19 3.02 13.50
N GLY A 79 -2.97 3.79 14.22
CA GLY A 79 -4.25 4.26 13.72
C GLY A 79 -4.06 5.15 12.50
N GLU A 80 -5.16 5.49 11.87
CA GLU A 80 -5.10 6.39 10.72
C GLU A 80 -4.61 7.76 11.15
N SER A 81 -3.65 8.30 10.40
CA SER A 81 -3.20 9.66 10.65
C SER A 81 -4.27 10.64 10.22
N LYS A 82 -4.20 11.88 10.73
CA LYS A 82 -5.12 12.92 10.30
C LYS A 82 -5.02 13.16 8.79
N GLU A 83 -3.84 13.04 8.25
CA GLU A 83 -3.61 13.23 6.82
C GLU A 83 -4.33 12.16 6.00
N THR A 84 -4.25 10.91 6.45
CA THR A 84 -4.94 9.82 5.77
C THR A 84 -6.46 10.00 5.84
N ALA A 85 -6.97 10.38 7.01
CA ALA A 85 -8.40 10.63 7.17
C ALA A 85 -8.88 11.77 6.27
N ALA A 86 -8.07 12.82 6.14
CA ALA A 86 -8.40 13.95 5.28
C ALA A 86 -8.42 13.52 3.81
N LEU A 87 -7.46 12.67 3.40
CA LEU A 87 -7.42 12.15 2.04
C LEU A 87 -8.64 11.30 1.71
N ILE A 88 -9.06 10.47 2.65
CA ILE A 88 -10.25 9.65 2.47
C ILE A 88 -11.48 10.53 2.22
N LYS A 89 -11.67 11.55 3.04
CA LYS A 89 -12.78 12.46 2.89
C LYS A 89 -12.73 13.23 1.58
N ALA A 90 -11.54 13.67 1.19
CA ALA A 90 -11.37 14.41 -0.05
C ALA A 90 -11.71 13.53 -1.25
N GLN A 91 -11.31 12.28 -1.24
CA GLN A 91 -11.57 11.37 -2.35
C GLN A 91 -13.04 10.97 -2.45
N GLU A 92 -13.76 10.92 -1.35
CA GLU A 92 -15.19 10.65 -1.37
C GLU A 92 -15.95 11.78 -2.06
N LYS A 93 -15.45 12.99 -2.00
CA LYS A 93 -16.12 14.16 -2.54
C LYS A 93 -15.61 14.62 -3.91
N ASN A 94 -14.44 14.13 -4.35
CA ASN A 94 -13.82 14.70 -5.54
C ASN A 94 -12.95 13.71 -6.28
N GLU A 95 -13.35 13.34 -7.49
CA GLU A 95 -12.60 12.43 -8.34
C GLU A 95 -11.23 12.95 -8.73
N LYS A 96 -11.07 14.28 -8.80
CA LYS A 96 -9.78 14.88 -9.13
C LYS A 96 -8.73 14.57 -8.08
N ALA A 97 -9.14 14.36 -6.83
CA ALA A 97 -8.21 13.99 -5.77
C ALA A 97 -7.60 12.61 -6.02
N LYS A 98 -8.38 11.68 -6.62
CA LYS A 98 -7.88 10.35 -6.96
C LYS A 98 -6.82 10.43 -8.06
N ASP A 99 -7.07 11.25 -9.09
CA ASP A 99 -6.10 11.43 -10.18
C ASP A 99 -4.80 12.01 -9.67
N LYS A 100 -4.90 12.99 -8.78
CA LYS A 100 -3.72 13.62 -8.19
C LYS A 100 -2.94 12.64 -7.34
N ALA A 101 -3.63 11.83 -6.54
CA ALA A 101 -3.00 10.81 -5.71
C ALA A 101 -2.30 9.76 -6.56
N LYS A 102 -2.94 9.34 -7.65
CA LYS A 102 -2.36 8.38 -8.57
C LYS A 102 -1.08 8.92 -9.21
N LYS A 103 -1.10 10.17 -9.64
CA LYS A 103 0.06 10.81 -10.25
C LYS A 103 1.24 10.81 -9.28
N LYS A 104 0.99 11.15 -8.02
CA LYS A 104 2.03 11.16 -6.99
C LYS A 104 2.57 9.76 -6.73
N ALA A 105 1.70 8.75 -6.69
CA ALA A 105 2.12 7.37 -6.49
C ALA A 105 3.01 6.89 -7.63
N MET A 106 2.64 7.22 -8.86
CA MET A 106 3.44 6.86 -10.03
C MET A 106 4.80 7.55 -10.02
N GLU A 107 4.85 8.81 -9.59
CA GLU A 107 6.11 9.54 -9.46
C GLU A 107 7.02 8.90 -8.42
N ARG A 108 6.46 8.46 -7.29
CA ARG A 108 7.25 7.78 -6.26
C ARG A 108 7.85 6.47 -6.79
N ALA A 109 7.05 5.71 -7.51
CA ALA A 109 7.51 4.46 -8.10
C ALA A 109 8.61 4.70 -9.13
N HIS A 110 8.44 5.73 -9.96
CA HIS A 110 9.42 6.07 -10.99
C HIS A 110 10.76 6.48 -10.36
N LYS A 111 10.72 7.29 -9.32
CA LYS A 111 11.94 7.70 -8.61
C LYS A 111 12.68 6.51 -8.02
N GLN A 112 11.94 5.54 -7.48
CA GLN A 112 12.54 4.34 -6.91
C GLN A 112 13.25 3.52 -7.98
N LYS A 113 12.64 3.35 -9.13
CA LYS A 113 13.27 2.63 -10.25
C LYS A 113 14.52 3.33 -10.74
N LYS A 114 14.51 4.65 -10.76
CA LYS A 114 15.70 5.43 -11.13
C LYS A 114 16.85 5.22 -10.16
N ARG A 115 16.54 5.18 -8.86
CA ARG A 115 17.57 4.95 -7.83
C ARG A 115 18.23 3.59 -8.01
N GLU A 116 17.45 2.56 -8.30
CA GLU A 116 17.99 1.22 -8.52
C GLU A 116 18.92 1.19 -9.72
N ARG A 117 18.58 1.88 -10.80
CA ARG A 117 19.45 1.96 -11.98
C ARG A 117 20.76 2.63 -11.67
N LYS A 118 20.77 3.66 -10.85
CA LYS A 118 21.98 4.39 -10.50
C LYS A 118 22.94 3.58 -9.64
N LYS A 119 22.46 2.58 -8.92
CA LYS A 119 23.30 1.75 -8.07
C LYS A 119 24.18 0.77 -8.83
N LYS A 120 23.96 0.63 -10.10
CA LYS A 120 24.85 -0.16 -10.93
C LYS A 120 26.01 0.71 -11.40
#